data_61c4ccf6c222344f430b7306a90ef96d
#
_entry.id   61c4ccf6c222344f430b7306a90ef96d
#
_cell.length_a   1.000
_cell.length_b   1.000
_cell.length_c   1.000
_cell.angle_alpha   90.00
_cell.angle_beta   90.00
_cell.angle_gamma   90.00
#
_symmetry.space_group_name_H-M   'P 1'
#
loop_
_entity.id
_entity.type
_entity.pdbx_description
1 polymer ?
#
loop_
_entity_poly.entity_id
_entity_poly.type
_entity_poly.pdbx_seq_one_letter_code
_entity_poly.pdbx_strand_id
1 'polypeptide(L)'
;MKVGLFGANGRMGRVLVEALDLSDDAQLSVATVRDDSPWVGLNVGELAGIGKKDVDCTALSDLSGNDADVMIDFTLPSVIESNLTWCVKNKMPVVIGTTGLNDSQLAALDEAAKHIPIVFAANYSVGVNLMLSLVRQAASVLGETADIEITEAHHRFKQDAPSGTAMAIGEAIADELGRDLKTCAVYGREGKEPERDQGTIGFATVRAGDIVGEHTALFADIGERLEITHKASSRLTFAKGAVHAAKWLYGK
;
A
#
# COMPACT_ATOMS: atom_id res chain seq x y z
N MET A 1 -5.37 -19.10 11.24
CA MET A 1 -6.16 -18.48 10.15
C MET A 1 -5.55 -18.88 8.81
N LYS A 2 -6.37 -19.33 7.88
CA LYS A 2 -5.96 -19.68 6.51
C LYS A 2 -6.06 -18.44 5.62
N VAL A 3 -4.99 -18.12 4.91
CA VAL A 3 -4.92 -16.97 4.00
C VAL A 3 -4.72 -17.43 2.58
N GLY A 4 -5.55 -16.93 1.67
CA GLY A 4 -5.38 -17.10 0.24
C GLY A 4 -4.76 -15.87 -0.41
N LEU A 5 -4.01 -16.06 -1.48
CA LEU A 5 -3.39 -14.98 -2.25
C LEU A 5 -3.89 -14.96 -3.68
N PHE A 6 -4.35 -13.81 -4.16
CA PHE A 6 -4.47 -13.54 -5.58
C PHE A 6 -3.12 -13.07 -6.16
N GLY A 7 -2.71 -13.64 -7.27
CA GLY A 7 -1.50 -13.21 -8.00
C GLY A 7 -0.19 -13.50 -7.27
N ALA A 8 -0.02 -14.71 -6.74
CA ALA A 8 1.16 -15.13 -5.97
C ALA A 8 2.50 -14.97 -6.72
N ASN A 9 2.51 -15.00 -8.05
CA ASN A 9 3.69 -14.83 -8.88
C ASN A 9 4.12 -13.36 -9.07
N GLY A 10 3.29 -12.40 -8.64
CA GLY A 10 3.61 -10.98 -8.66
C GLY A 10 4.73 -10.58 -7.68
N ARG A 11 5.25 -9.37 -7.82
CA ARG A 11 6.30 -8.84 -6.90
C ARG A 11 5.84 -8.85 -5.44
N MET A 12 4.62 -8.36 -5.16
CA MET A 12 4.07 -8.39 -3.80
C MET A 12 3.59 -9.79 -3.40
N GLY A 13 3.04 -10.57 -4.34
CA GLY A 13 2.62 -11.94 -4.07
C GLY A 13 3.73 -12.78 -3.45
N ARG A 14 4.93 -12.76 -4.02
CA ARG A 14 6.10 -13.47 -3.48
C ARG A 14 6.49 -13.01 -2.07
N VAL A 15 6.45 -11.71 -1.81
CA VAL A 15 6.76 -11.15 -0.49
C VAL A 15 5.66 -11.47 0.53
N LEU A 16 4.40 -11.59 0.09
CA LEU A 16 3.28 -12.06 0.93
C LEU A 16 3.43 -13.53 1.30
N VAL A 17 3.92 -14.38 0.39
CA VAL A 17 4.27 -15.78 0.71
C VAL A 17 5.32 -15.83 1.81
N GLU A 18 6.39 -15.03 1.71
CA GLU A 18 7.42 -14.90 2.75
C GLU A 18 6.82 -14.37 4.07
N ALA A 19 5.97 -13.35 4.02
CA ALA A 19 5.36 -12.78 5.21
C ALA A 19 4.45 -13.77 5.95
N LEU A 20 3.73 -14.61 5.22
CA LEU A 20 2.90 -15.68 5.79
C LEU A 20 3.72 -16.81 6.36
N ASP A 21 4.84 -17.17 5.73
CA ASP A 21 5.80 -18.14 6.27
C ASP A 21 6.42 -17.70 7.60
N LEU A 22 6.61 -16.40 7.79
CA LEU A 22 7.12 -15.79 9.02
C LEU A 22 6.04 -15.52 10.08
N SER A 23 4.78 -15.90 9.81
CA SER A 23 3.65 -15.61 10.71
C SER A 23 3.31 -16.83 11.58
N ASP A 24 3.19 -16.65 12.89
CA ASP A 24 2.86 -17.74 13.82
C ASP A 24 1.37 -18.13 13.81
N ASP A 25 0.48 -17.21 13.40
CA ASP A 25 -0.98 -17.32 13.57
C ASP A 25 -1.78 -17.16 12.26
N ALA A 26 -1.09 -16.96 11.13
CA ALA A 26 -1.65 -16.95 9.78
C ALA A 26 -0.80 -17.84 8.88
N GLN A 27 -1.43 -18.72 8.12
CA GLN A 27 -0.74 -19.62 7.20
C GLN A 27 -1.28 -19.49 5.78
N LEU A 28 -0.40 -19.57 4.80
CA LEU A 28 -0.80 -19.64 3.41
C LEU A 28 -1.52 -20.98 3.16
N SER A 29 -2.72 -20.92 2.61
CA SER A 29 -3.53 -22.12 2.31
C SER A 29 -3.78 -22.31 0.81
N VAL A 30 -3.83 -21.21 0.05
CA VAL A 30 -3.97 -21.24 -1.41
C VAL A 30 -3.28 -20.02 -2.02
N ALA A 31 -2.64 -20.22 -3.17
CA ALA A 31 -1.91 -19.20 -3.90
C ALA A 31 -2.33 -19.23 -5.37
N THR A 32 -3.12 -18.25 -5.83
CA THR A 32 -3.59 -18.27 -7.20
C THR A 32 -2.67 -17.52 -8.15
N VAL A 33 -2.67 -18.00 -9.37
CA VAL A 33 -2.09 -17.35 -10.55
C VAL A 33 -3.12 -17.36 -11.68
N ARG A 34 -2.88 -16.62 -12.76
CA ARG A 34 -3.76 -16.68 -13.94
C ARG A 34 -3.81 -18.09 -14.51
N ASP A 35 -4.94 -18.46 -15.09
CA ASP A 35 -5.19 -19.81 -15.63
C ASP A 35 -4.18 -20.22 -16.73
N ASP A 36 -3.74 -19.23 -17.53
CA ASP A 36 -2.72 -19.42 -18.59
C ASP A 36 -1.28 -19.33 -18.09
N SER A 37 -1.07 -19.21 -16.79
CA SER A 37 0.26 -19.01 -16.22
C SER A 37 1.10 -20.29 -16.24
N PRO A 38 2.38 -20.21 -16.64
CA PRO A 38 3.30 -21.34 -16.53
C PRO A 38 3.61 -21.74 -15.08
N TRP A 39 3.14 -20.97 -14.11
CA TRP A 39 3.34 -21.22 -12.68
C TRP A 39 2.29 -22.13 -12.06
N VAL A 40 1.21 -22.46 -12.78
CA VAL A 40 0.20 -23.43 -12.30
C VAL A 40 0.86 -24.77 -11.98
N GLY A 41 0.61 -25.31 -10.79
CA GLY A 41 1.19 -26.56 -10.29
C GLY A 41 2.63 -26.46 -9.77
N LEU A 42 3.28 -25.28 -9.86
CA LEU A 42 4.62 -25.08 -9.31
C LEU A 42 4.55 -24.65 -7.85
N ASN A 43 5.56 -25.05 -7.07
CA ASN A 43 5.60 -24.77 -5.64
C ASN A 43 5.74 -23.28 -5.35
N VAL A 44 4.85 -22.74 -4.53
CA VAL A 44 4.80 -21.30 -4.24
C VAL A 44 6.01 -20.81 -3.42
N GLY A 45 6.56 -21.65 -2.57
CA GLY A 45 7.75 -21.31 -1.77
C GLY A 45 9.02 -21.22 -2.63
N GLU A 46 9.16 -22.14 -3.60
CA GLU A 46 10.23 -22.06 -4.59
C GLU A 46 10.08 -20.82 -5.47
N LEU A 47 8.84 -20.50 -5.88
CA LEU A 47 8.53 -19.26 -6.61
C LEU A 47 8.92 -18.00 -5.82
N ALA A 48 8.70 -17.99 -4.49
CA ALA A 48 9.06 -16.90 -3.60
C ALA A 48 10.54 -16.89 -3.20
N GLY A 49 11.30 -17.96 -3.46
CA GLY A 49 12.71 -18.09 -3.12
C GLY A 49 12.99 -18.44 -1.64
N ILE A 50 12.01 -19.01 -0.95
CA ILE A 50 12.10 -19.40 0.47
C ILE A 50 12.14 -20.91 0.70
N GLY A 51 12.38 -21.68 -0.36
CA GLY A 51 12.36 -23.15 -0.33
C GLY A 51 10.95 -23.72 -0.45
N LYS A 52 10.87 -25.06 -0.59
CA LYS A 52 9.61 -25.76 -0.81
C LYS A 52 8.64 -25.61 0.37
N LYS A 53 7.37 -25.36 0.08
CA LYS A 53 6.24 -25.25 1.03
C LYS A 53 5.13 -26.23 0.65
N ASP A 54 4.13 -26.39 1.50
CA ASP A 54 3.04 -27.35 1.30
C ASP A 54 1.94 -26.84 0.34
N VAL A 55 2.17 -25.72 -0.34
CA VAL A 55 1.21 -25.06 -1.24
C VAL A 55 1.82 -24.92 -2.62
N ASP A 56 1.09 -25.39 -3.64
CA ASP A 56 1.42 -25.15 -5.04
C ASP A 56 0.53 -24.06 -5.63
N CYS A 57 0.99 -23.39 -6.68
CA CYS A 57 0.23 -22.36 -7.37
C CYS A 57 -0.99 -22.97 -8.06
N THR A 58 -2.17 -22.45 -7.78
CA THR A 58 -3.45 -22.92 -8.32
C THR A 58 -3.95 -21.96 -9.40
N ALA A 59 -4.55 -22.46 -10.45
CA ALA A 59 -5.26 -21.63 -11.42
C ALA A 59 -6.44 -20.91 -10.73
N LEU A 60 -6.72 -19.67 -11.12
CA LEU A 60 -7.82 -18.90 -10.51
C LEU A 60 -9.17 -19.59 -10.71
N SER A 61 -9.38 -20.24 -11.86
CA SER A 61 -10.60 -21.02 -12.15
C SER A 61 -10.83 -22.21 -11.21
N ASP A 62 -9.77 -22.75 -10.62
CA ASP A 62 -9.83 -23.92 -9.73
C ASP A 62 -9.97 -23.53 -8.24
N LEU A 63 -9.99 -22.24 -7.94
CA LEU A 63 -10.10 -21.74 -6.57
C LEU A 63 -11.47 -22.04 -5.97
N SER A 64 -11.47 -22.68 -4.80
CA SER A 64 -12.68 -22.98 -4.01
C SER A 64 -12.89 -21.97 -2.88
N GLY A 65 -14.16 -21.66 -2.57
CA GLY A 65 -14.51 -20.79 -1.44
C GLY A 65 -14.16 -21.34 -0.06
N ASN A 66 -13.75 -22.61 0.04
CA ASN A 66 -13.36 -23.27 1.30
C ASN A 66 -11.83 -23.32 1.49
N ASP A 67 -11.06 -22.80 0.54
CA ASP A 67 -9.60 -22.92 0.57
C ASP A 67 -8.93 -21.90 1.51
N ALA A 68 -9.63 -20.81 1.84
CA ALA A 68 -9.12 -19.75 2.71
C ALA A 68 -10.21 -19.18 3.63
N ASP A 69 -9.80 -18.51 4.68
CA ASP A 69 -10.66 -17.72 5.57
C ASP A 69 -10.70 -16.24 5.14
N VAL A 70 -9.62 -15.74 4.54
CA VAL A 70 -9.44 -14.37 4.03
C VAL A 70 -8.54 -14.40 2.80
N MET A 71 -8.86 -13.62 1.78
CA MET A 71 -7.98 -13.40 0.62
C MET A 71 -7.17 -12.11 0.77
N ILE A 72 -5.98 -12.08 0.17
CA ILE A 72 -5.18 -10.86 0.01
C ILE A 72 -4.94 -10.62 -1.49
N ASP A 73 -5.23 -9.41 -1.96
CA ASP A 73 -5.13 -8.99 -3.36
C ASP A 73 -4.16 -7.82 -3.53
N PHE A 74 -3.01 -8.08 -4.16
CA PHE A 74 -2.06 -7.08 -4.66
C PHE A 74 -1.81 -7.29 -6.15
N THR A 75 -2.86 -7.50 -6.90
CA THR A 75 -2.82 -7.75 -8.34
C THR A 75 -2.80 -6.43 -9.14
N LEU A 76 -3.40 -6.44 -10.30
CA LEU A 76 -3.52 -5.29 -11.19
C LEU A 76 -4.96 -4.76 -11.21
N PRO A 77 -5.18 -3.46 -11.47
CA PRO A 77 -6.53 -2.91 -11.64
C PRO A 77 -7.40 -3.69 -12.62
N SER A 78 -6.80 -4.23 -13.70
CA SER A 78 -7.53 -4.94 -14.75
C SER A 78 -8.25 -6.22 -14.31
N VAL A 79 -7.91 -6.77 -13.13
CA VAL A 79 -8.53 -8.01 -12.61
C VAL A 79 -9.31 -7.81 -11.32
N ILE A 80 -9.34 -6.59 -10.78
CA ILE A 80 -9.95 -6.33 -9.46
C ILE A 80 -11.45 -6.68 -9.44
N GLU A 81 -12.20 -6.34 -10.48
CA GLU A 81 -13.63 -6.59 -10.54
C GLU A 81 -13.95 -8.10 -10.57
N SER A 82 -13.14 -8.91 -11.27
CA SER A 82 -13.30 -10.36 -11.27
C SER A 82 -12.98 -10.97 -9.92
N ASN A 83 -11.93 -10.50 -9.25
CA ASN A 83 -11.56 -10.96 -7.90
C ASN A 83 -12.63 -10.58 -6.87
N LEU A 84 -13.15 -9.35 -6.92
CA LEU A 84 -14.28 -8.91 -6.07
C LEU A 84 -15.53 -9.76 -6.30
N THR A 85 -15.89 -10.02 -7.58
CA THR A 85 -17.03 -10.87 -7.92
C THR A 85 -16.89 -12.26 -7.34
N TRP A 86 -15.70 -12.85 -7.43
CA TRP A 86 -15.41 -14.14 -6.82
C TRP A 86 -15.54 -14.08 -5.29
N CYS A 87 -14.98 -13.05 -4.64
CA CYS A 87 -15.07 -12.86 -3.19
C CYS A 87 -16.52 -12.73 -2.72
N VAL A 88 -17.33 -11.91 -3.37
CA VAL A 88 -18.76 -11.72 -3.03
C VAL A 88 -19.53 -13.04 -3.18
N LYS A 89 -19.34 -13.74 -4.31
CA LYS A 89 -19.99 -15.05 -4.56
C LYS A 89 -19.69 -16.07 -3.46
N ASN A 90 -18.47 -16.10 -2.95
CA ASN A 90 -18.02 -17.05 -1.94
C ASN A 90 -18.10 -16.50 -0.50
N LYS A 91 -18.65 -15.30 -0.29
CA LYS A 91 -18.70 -14.60 1.00
C LYS A 91 -17.32 -14.50 1.66
N MET A 92 -16.30 -14.26 0.85
CA MET A 92 -14.90 -14.27 1.23
C MET A 92 -14.42 -12.87 1.61
N PRO A 93 -13.99 -12.62 2.85
CA PRO A 93 -13.35 -11.36 3.23
C PRO A 93 -12.07 -11.13 2.43
N VAL A 94 -11.75 -9.86 2.10
CA VAL A 94 -10.57 -9.57 1.30
C VAL A 94 -9.83 -8.31 1.74
N VAL A 95 -8.49 -8.41 1.74
CA VAL A 95 -7.56 -7.29 1.93
C VAL A 95 -7.01 -6.89 0.57
N ILE A 96 -7.22 -5.63 0.18
CA ILE A 96 -6.89 -5.13 -1.17
C ILE A 96 -5.83 -4.05 -1.08
N GLY A 97 -4.66 -4.33 -1.68
CA GLY A 97 -3.54 -3.39 -1.85
C GLY A 97 -3.28 -3.02 -3.31
N THR A 98 -4.17 -3.39 -4.22
CA THR A 98 -4.12 -2.97 -5.63
C THR A 98 -4.39 -1.47 -5.72
N THR A 99 -3.47 -0.71 -6.30
CA THR A 99 -3.55 0.75 -6.45
C THR A 99 -3.84 1.15 -7.90
N GLY A 100 -4.24 2.40 -8.11
CA GLY A 100 -4.53 2.92 -9.46
C GLY A 100 -5.88 2.48 -10.00
N LEU A 101 -6.85 2.22 -9.13
CA LEU A 101 -8.23 1.94 -9.50
C LEU A 101 -8.88 3.19 -10.09
N ASN A 102 -9.68 3.01 -11.14
CA ASN A 102 -10.53 4.05 -11.69
C ASN A 102 -11.88 4.14 -10.95
N ASP A 103 -12.69 5.14 -11.29
CA ASP A 103 -13.96 5.40 -10.61
C ASP A 103 -14.95 4.21 -10.70
N SER A 104 -14.99 3.48 -11.81
CA SER A 104 -15.85 2.30 -11.93
C SER A 104 -15.39 1.15 -11.03
N GLN A 105 -14.08 0.97 -10.88
CA GLN A 105 -13.49 -0.05 -10.01
C GLN A 105 -13.66 0.30 -8.53
N LEU A 106 -13.55 1.58 -8.18
CA LEU A 106 -13.88 2.06 -6.84
C LEU A 106 -15.36 1.86 -6.52
N ALA A 107 -16.26 2.14 -7.45
CA ALA A 107 -17.69 1.87 -7.29
C ALA A 107 -18.00 0.36 -7.13
N ALA A 108 -17.28 -0.50 -7.87
CA ALA A 108 -17.40 -1.97 -7.70
C ALA A 108 -16.90 -2.44 -6.34
N LEU A 109 -15.84 -1.81 -5.81
CA LEU A 109 -15.33 -2.08 -4.47
C LEU A 109 -16.35 -1.66 -3.40
N ASP A 110 -16.93 -0.46 -3.51
CA ASP A 110 -17.96 0.03 -2.60
C ASP A 110 -19.22 -0.85 -2.62
N GLU A 111 -19.61 -1.37 -3.77
CA GLU A 111 -20.73 -2.32 -3.90
C GLU A 111 -20.39 -3.65 -3.22
N ALA A 112 -19.20 -4.21 -3.47
CA ALA A 112 -18.75 -5.44 -2.84
C ALA A 112 -18.69 -5.32 -1.31
N ALA A 113 -18.28 -4.16 -0.78
CA ALA A 113 -18.20 -3.89 0.66
C ALA A 113 -19.55 -3.94 1.38
N LYS A 114 -20.67 -3.88 0.66
CA LYS A 114 -22.02 -4.10 1.23
C LYS A 114 -22.32 -5.58 1.50
N HIS A 115 -21.54 -6.48 0.92
CA HIS A 115 -21.79 -7.92 0.94
C HIS A 115 -20.73 -8.72 1.70
N ILE A 116 -19.49 -8.23 1.74
CA ILE A 116 -18.34 -8.88 2.38
C ILE A 116 -17.48 -7.86 3.13
N PRO A 117 -16.78 -8.28 4.19
CA PRO A 117 -15.78 -7.44 4.84
C PRO A 117 -14.59 -7.16 3.90
N ILE A 118 -14.21 -5.89 3.74
CA ILE A 118 -13.09 -5.45 2.90
C ILE A 118 -12.20 -4.50 3.70
N VAL A 119 -10.88 -4.70 3.61
CA VAL A 119 -9.88 -3.67 3.96
C VAL A 119 -9.21 -3.22 2.67
N PHE A 120 -9.39 -1.97 2.31
CA PHE A 120 -8.73 -1.34 1.16
C PHE A 120 -7.81 -0.22 1.62
N ALA A 121 -6.53 -0.29 1.24
CA ALA A 121 -5.55 0.74 1.53
C ALA A 121 -4.49 0.84 0.43
N ALA A 122 -4.06 2.06 0.13
CA ALA A 122 -2.97 2.31 -0.82
C ALA A 122 -1.60 1.89 -0.26
N ASN A 123 -1.46 1.81 1.07
CA ASN A 123 -0.24 1.41 1.74
C ASN A 123 -0.54 0.64 3.03
N TYR A 124 0.06 -0.54 3.18
CA TYR A 124 -0.12 -1.41 4.33
C TYR A 124 1.02 -1.33 5.36
N SER A 125 2.02 -0.47 5.18
CA SER A 125 3.02 -0.25 6.22
C SER A 125 2.36 0.37 7.46
N VAL A 126 2.45 -0.31 8.60
CA VAL A 126 1.99 0.22 9.89
C VAL A 126 2.72 1.53 10.21
N GLY A 127 4.03 1.61 9.91
CA GLY A 127 4.83 2.82 10.10
C GLY A 127 4.36 3.99 9.24
N VAL A 128 3.98 3.78 7.98
CA VAL A 128 3.42 4.82 7.12
C VAL A 128 2.06 5.30 7.66
N ASN A 129 1.19 4.39 8.07
CA ASN A 129 -0.12 4.76 8.62
C ASN A 129 0.01 5.53 9.94
N LEU A 130 0.98 5.15 10.80
CA LEU A 130 1.32 5.93 11.99
C LEU A 130 1.86 7.31 11.60
N MET A 131 2.75 7.39 10.62
CA MET A 131 3.27 8.66 10.09
C MET A 131 2.13 9.59 9.64
N LEU A 132 1.13 9.09 8.90
CA LEU A 132 -0.04 9.89 8.50
C LEU A 132 -0.81 10.47 9.70
N SER A 133 -0.92 9.73 10.79
CA SER A 133 -1.53 10.23 12.03
C SER A 133 -0.66 11.30 12.70
N LEU A 134 0.66 11.08 12.76
CA LEU A 134 1.60 12.01 13.38
C LEU A 134 1.72 13.34 12.61
N VAL A 135 1.71 13.29 11.27
CA VAL A 135 1.77 14.53 10.46
C VAL A 135 0.50 15.37 10.59
N ARG A 136 -0.69 14.77 10.77
CA ARG A 136 -1.91 15.52 11.11
C ARG A 136 -1.76 16.22 12.46
N GLN A 137 -1.28 15.52 13.49
CA GLN A 137 -1.04 16.13 14.80
C GLN A 137 0.00 17.25 14.74
N ALA A 138 1.09 17.07 13.98
CA ALA A 138 2.08 18.12 13.79
C ALA A 138 1.49 19.32 13.04
N ALA A 139 0.72 19.08 11.99
CA ALA A 139 0.06 20.12 11.20
C ALA A 139 -0.94 20.93 12.05
N SER A 140 -1.72 20.30 12.91
CA SER A 140 -2.69 21.00 13.78
C SER A 140 -2.04 21.98 14.77
N VAL A 141 -0.75 21.77 15.10
CA VAL A 141 0.00 22.61 16.05
C VAL A 141 0.91 23.61 15.34
N LEU A 142 1.62 23.18 14.30
CA LEU A 142 2.69 23.95 13.65
C LEU A 142 2.28 24.52 12.27
N GLY A 143 1.19 24.06 11.68
CA GLY A 143 0.88 24.32 10.28
C GLY A 143 0.58 25.77 9.91
N GLU A 144 0.26 26.63 10.88
CA GLU A 144 0.04 28.06 10.66
C GLU A 144 1.34 28.88 10.71
N THR A 145 2.40 28.34 11.33
CA THR A 145 3.65 29.07 11.51
C THR A 145 4.83 28.45 10.77
N ALA A 146 4.85 27.15 10.64
CA ALA A 146 5.96 26.43 10.02
C ALA A 146 5.82 26.32 8.49
N ASP A 147 6.95 26.36 7.81
CA ASP A 147 7.08 25.93 6.42
C ASP A 147 6.99 24.41 6.31
N ILE A 148 6.18 23.89 5.39
CA ILE A 148 5.93 22.46 5.24
C ILE A 148 6.55 21.94 3.96
N GLU A 149 7.47 20.96 4.08
CA GLU A 149 8.14 20.34 2.95
C GLU A 149 8.09 18.81 3.09
N ILE A 150 7.81 18.12 2.00
CA ILE A 150 7.78 16.66 1.93
C ILE A 150 8.89 16.21 1.00
N THR A 151 9.82 15.40 1.51
CA THR A 151 10.86 14.79 0.71
C THR A 151 10.62 13.29 0.59
N GLU A 152 10.82 12.74 -0.60
CA GLU A 152 10.70 11.30 -0.81
C GLU A 152 11.82 10.74 -1.69
N ALA A 153 12.26 9.53 -1.41
CA ALA A 153 13.27 8.84 -2.18
C ALA A 153 12.84 7.40 -2.50
N HIS A 154 13.02 7.01 -3.76
CA HIS A 154 12.78 5.64 -4.22
C HIS A 154 13.84 5.20 -5.23
N HIS A 155 13.80 3.91 -5.58
CA HIS A 155 14.67 3.29 -6.56
C HIS A 155 14.53 3.95 -7.95
N ARG A 156 15.60 3.84 -8.75
CA ARG A 156 15.70 4.46 -10.09
C ARG A 156 14.59 4.07 -11.08
N PHE A 157 13.90 2.96 -10.84
CA PHE A 157 12.86 2.43 -11.74
C PHE A 157 11.44 2.89 -11.39
N LYS A 158 11.25 3.68 -10.32
CA LYS A 158 9.93 4.21 -9.95
C LYS A 158 9.56 5.34 -10.91
N GLN A 159 8.39 5.21 -11.56
CA GLN A 159 7.95 6.13 -12.62
C GLN A 159 7.15 7.32 -12.08
N ASP A 160 6.25 7.09 -11.13
CA ASP A 160 5.44 8.14 -10.52
C ASP A 160 6.27 9.03 -9.60
N ALA A 161 6.07 10.35 -9.71
CA ALA A 161 6.69 11.38 -8.88
C ALA A 161 5.74 12.58 -8.72
N PRO A 162 5.45 13.01 -7.49
CA PRO A 162 5.78 12.37 -6.22
C PRO A 162 5.15 10.99 -6.06
N SER A 163 5.66 10.18 -5.11
CA SER A 163 5.08 8.87 -4.80
C SER A 163 3.67 9.01 -4.23
N GLY A 164 2.82 7.98 -4.40
CA GLY A 164 1.48 7.96 -3.79
C GLY A 164 1.50 8.16 -2.26
N THR A 165 2.53 7.67 -1.57
CA THR A 165 2.70 7.91 -0.12
C THR A 165 3.04 9.37 0.18
N ALA A 166 3.89 10.01 -0.62
CA ALA A 166 4.18 11.44 -0.46
C ALA A 166 2.92 12.29 -0.68
N MET A 167 2.13 11.96 -1.70
CA MET A 167 0.84 12.61 -1.94
C MET A 167 -0.12 12.42 -0.76
N ALA A 168 -0.23 11.22 -0.22
CA ALA A 168 -1.08 10.94 0.95
C ALA A 168 -0.62 11.72 2.20
N ILE A 169 0.68 11.94 2.39
CA ILE A 169 1.21 12.78 3.46
C ILE A 169 0.78 14.24 3.24
N GLY A 170 0.92 14.76 2.01
CA GLY A 170 0.49 16.11 1.65
C GLY A 170 -1.00 16.32 1.82
N GLU A 171 -1.82 15.36 1.37
CA GLU A 171 -3.28 15.36 1.57
C GLU A 171 -3.65 15.37 3.06
N ALA A 172 -3.01 14.50 3.86
CA ALA A 172 -3.24 14.45 5.30
C ALA A 172 -2.96 15.79 6.01
N ILE A 173 -1.89 16.48 5.60
CA ILE A 173 -1.52 17.79 6.13
C ILE A 173 -2.50 18.87 5.63
N ALA A 174 -2.79 18.88 4.32
CA ALA A 174 -3.69 19.86 3.72
C ALA A 174 -5.11 19.77 4.30
N ASP A 175 -5.65 18.55 4.45
CA ASP A 175 -6.95 18.31 5.08
C ASP A 175 -7.02 18.86 6.50
N GLU A 176 -5.97 18.61 7.32
CA GLU A 176 -5.89 19.09 8.70
C GLU A 176 -5.90 20.63 8.77
N LEU A 177 -5.28 21.29 7.79
CA LEU A 177 -5.19 22.75 7.70
C LEU A 177 -6.36 23.38 6.91
N GLY A 178 -7.32 22.59 6.44
CA GLY A 178 -8.42 23.10 5.62
C GLY A 178 -7.97 23.66 4.27
N ARG A 179 -6.83 23.18 3.73
CA ARG A 179 -6.25 23.61 2.46
C ARG A 179 -6.58 22.60 1.35
N ASP A 180 -6.69 23.06 0.11
CA ASP A 180 -6.77 22.18 -1.07
C ASP A 180 -5.35 21.90 -1.59
N LEU A 181 -4.88 20.65 -1.48
CA LEU A 181 -3.54 20.27 -1.94
C LEU A 181 -3.31 20.61 -3.41
N LYS A 182 -4.35 20.57 -4.26
CA LYS A 182 -4.23 20.90 -5.69
C LYS A 182 -3.81 22.37 -5.92
N THR A 183 -4.10 23.24 -4.98
CA THR A 183 -3.81 24.68 -5.09
C THR A 183 -2.58 25.11 -4.29
N CYS A 184 -2.24 24.41 -3.21
CA CYS A 184 -1.11 24.76 -2.33
C CYS A 184 0.15 23.91 -2.54
N ALA A 185 0.11 22.84 -3.38
CA ALA A 185 1.28 22.01 -3.64
C ALA A 185 2.28 22.68 -4.58
N VAL A 186 3.57 22.59 -4.23
CA VAL A 186 4.70 23.03 -5.07
C VAL A 186 5.61 21.84 -5.34
N TYR A 187 5.72 21.43 -6.62
CA TYR A 187 6.46 20.25 -7.05
C TYR A 187 7.86 20.63 -7.56
N GLY A 188 8.78 20.81 -6.62
CA GLY A 188 10.15 21.24 -6.91
C GLY A 188 10.28 22.75 -7.06
N ARG A 189 11.51 23.22 -6.95
CA ARG A 189 11.90 24.62 -7.20
C ARG A 189 13.15 24.64 -8.07
N GLU A 190 13.20 25.56 -9.05
CA GLU A 190 14.30 25.67 -9.99
C GLU A 190 14.61 27.15 -10.29
N GLY A 191 15.89 27.47 -10.40
CA GLY A 191 16.34 28.79 -10.80
C GLY A 191 16.16 29.85 -9.70
N LYS A 192 15.75 31.06 -10.08
CA LYS A 192 15.51 32.18 -9.19
C LYS A 192 14.03 32.42 -9.09
N GLU A 193 13.45 32.01 -7.96
CA GLU A 193 12.04 32.15 -7.64
C GLU A 193 11.79 33.25 -6.60
N PRO A 194 10.57 33.77 -6.42
CA PRO A 194 10.18 34.60 -5.30
C PRO A 194 10.43 33.90 -3.95
N GLU A 195 10.38 34.64 -2.87
CA GLU A 195 10.38 34.06 -1.53
C GLU A 195 9.25 33.03 -1.38
N ARG A 196 9.50 31.98 -0.59
CA ARG A 196 8.56 30.94 -0.32
C ARG A 196 7.25 31.48 0.27
N ASP A 197 6.12 31.13 -0.31
CA ASP A 197 4.81 31.35 0.30
C ASP A 197 4.57 30.33 1.42
N GLN A 198 4.29 30.82 2.63
CA GLN A 198 4.05 30.01 3.83
C GLN A 198 2.84 29.07 3.68
N GLY A 199 1.82 29.46 2.90
CA GLY A 199 0.64 28.62 2.64
C GLY A 199 0.92 27.37 1.82
N THR A 200 2.11 27.23 1.23
CA THR A 200 2.43 26.11 0.33
C THR A 200 2.91 24.87 1.07
N ILE A 201 2.68 23.71 0.44
CA ILE A 201 3.27 22.41 0.82
C ILE A 201 4.21 22.00 -0.30
N GLY A 202 5.52 21.98 -0.01
CA GLY A 202 6.53 21.64 -1.01
C GLY A 202 6.77 20.14 -1.13
N PHE A 203 7.19 19.69 -2.32
CA PHE A 203 7.57 18.32 -2.60
C PHE A 203 8.93 18.25 -3.28
N ALA A 204 9.82 17.39 -2.75
CA ALA A 204 11.10 17.08 -3.35
C ALA A 204 11.24 15.58 -3.56
N THR A 205 11.60 15.18 -4.78
CA THR A 205 11.65 13.79 -5.21
C THR A 205 13.06 13.35 -5.53
N VAL A 206 13.49 12.22 -4.97
CA VAL A 206 14.78 11.56 -5.28
C VAL A 206 14.53 10.20 -5.92
N ARG A 207 15.27 9.88 -6.99
CA ARG A 207 15.31 8.57 -7.64
C ARG A 207 16.75 8.08 -7.70
N ALA A 208 17.09 7.05 -6.89
CA ALA A 208 18.45 6.57 -6.75
C ALA A 208 18.50 5.09 -6.35
N GLY A 209 19.48 4.37 -6.91
CA GLY A 209 19.82 3.01 -6.51
C GLY A 209 18.62 2.06 -6.46
N ASP A 210 18.52 1.38 -5.33
CA ASP A 210 17.52 0.37 -4.99
C ASP A 210 16.65 0.77 -3.77
N ILE A 211 16.63 2.07 -3.40
CA ILE A 211 15.85 2.59 -2.28
C ILE A 211 14.41 2.09 -2.37
N VAL A 212 13.94 1.41 -1.33
CA VAL A 212 12.60 0.81 -1.29
C VAL A 212 11.53 1.87 -1.17
N GLY A 213 11.75 2.87 -0.31
CA GLY A 213 10.90 4.02 -0.10
C GLY A 213 11.23 4.75 1.20
N GLU A 214 11.55 6.02 1.10
CA GLU A 214 11.79 6.90 2.23
C GLU A 214 10.92 8.14 2.10
N HIS A 215 10.36 8.61 3.20
CA HIS A 215 9.49 9.79 3.23
C HIS A 215 9.77 10.58 4.49
N THR A 216 9.93 11.89 4.35
CA THR A 216 10.10 12.84 5.45
C THR A 216 9.13 13.99 5.28
N ALA A 217 8.31 14.26 6.28
CA ALA A 217 7.58 15.50 6.42
C ALA A 217 8.37 16.42 7.35
N LEU A 218 8.74 17.58 6.85
CA LEU A 218 9.46 18.63 7.55
C LEU A 218 8.49 19.77 7.88
N PHE A 219 8.45 20.18 9.14
CA PHE A 219 7.82 21.39 9.62
C PHE A 219 8.94 22.29 10.15
N ALA A 220 9.25 23.38 9.46
CA ALA A 220 10.38 24.24 9.76
C ALA A 220 9.92 25.66 10.11
N ASP A 221 10.27 26.11 11.30
CA ASP A 221 10.09 27.48 11.76
C ASP A 221 11.43 28.14 12.04
N ILE A 222 11.41 29.45 12.29
CA ILE A 222 12.63 30.20 12.64
C ILE A 222 13.11 29.72 14.02
N GLY A 223 14.26 29.07 14.03
CA GLY A 223 14.90 28.58 15.24
C GLY A 223 14.68 27.11 15.57
N GLU A 224 13.69 26.44 14.95
CA GLU A 224 13.48 25.01 15.13
C GLU A 224 12.88 24.34 13.90
N ARG A 225 12.93 23.02 13.87
CA ARG A 225 12.23 22.20 12.89
C ARG A 225 11.91 20.83 13.46
N LEU A 226 10.77 20.30 13.06
CA LEU A 226 10.33 18.94 13.35
C LEU A 226 10.37 18.11 12.06
N GLU A 227 11.02 16.95 12.11
CA GLU A 227 11.04 15.99 11.01
C GLU A 227 10.35 14.71 11.44
N ILE A 228 9.37 14.25 10.65
CA ILE A 228 8.72 12.96 10.82
C ILE A 228 9.13 12.10 9.64
N THR A 229 9.94 11.07 9.89
CA THR A 229 10.57 10.26 8.82
C THR A 229 10.19 8.79 8.93
N HIS A 230 9.82 8.20 7.80
CA HIS A 230 9.66 6.76 7.63
C HIS A 230 10.59 6.24 6.52
N LYS A 231 11.33 5.16 6.80
CA LYS A 231 12.21 4.48 5.85
C LYS A 231 11.86 3.01 5.77
N ALA A 232 11.47 2.54 4.59
CA ALA A 232 11.26 1.13 4.32
C ALA A 232 12.57 0.48 3.84
N SER A 233 13.06 -0.50 4.56
CA SER A 233 14.27 -1.27 4.19
C SER A 233 13.93 -2.50 3.33
N SER A 234 12.67 -2.95 3.35
CA SER A 234 12.19 -4.12 2.60
C SER A 234 10.70 -3.97 2.28
N ARG A 235 10.26 -4.56 1.16
CA ARG A 235 8.82 -4.69 0.86
C ARG A 235 8.07 -5.58 1.85
N LEU A 236 8.78 -6.36 2.65
CA LEU A 236 8.21 -7.21 3.69
C LEU A 236 7.38 -6.41 4.71
N THR A 237 7.70 -5.13 4.95
CA THR A 237 6.89 -4.26 5.82
C THR A 237 5.45 -4.11 5.31
N PHE A 238 5.25 -3.98 4.00
CA PHE A 238 3.92 -3.86 3.39
C PHE A 238 3.17 -5.20 3.46
N ALA A 239 3.86 -6.32 3.19
CA ALA A 239 3.27 -7.65 3.25
C ALA A 239 2.87 -8.02 4.68
N LYS A 240 3.72 -7.77 5.68
CA LYS A 240 3.38 -7.98 7.10
C LYS A 240 2.18 -7.13 7.53
N GLY A 241 2.09 -5.90 7.07
CA GLY A 241 0.93 -5.05 7.33
C GLY A 241 -0.36 -5.57 6.68
N ALA A 242 -0.29 -6.12 5.46
CA ALA A 242 -1.44 -6.75 4.82
C ALA A 242 -1.88 -8.03 5.55
N VAL A 243 -0.94 -8.85 6.03
CA VAL A 243 -1.24 -10.01 6.89
C VAL A 243 -1.87 -9.56 8.22
N HIS A 244 -1.39 -8.47 8.81
CA HIS A 244 -2.00 -7.88 10.01
C HIS A 244 -3.45 -7.42 9.75
N ALA A 245 -3.70 -6.77 8.62
CA ALA A 245 -5.05 -6.38 8.21
C ALA A 245 -5.96 -7.59 7.98
N ALA A 246 -5.43 -8.68 7.39
CA ALA A 246 -6.18 -9.93 7.21
C ALA A 246 -6.58 -10.55 8.56
N LYS A 247 -5.68 -10.55 9.54
CA LYS A 247 -5.99 -11.01 10.91
C LYS A 247 -7.08 -10.18 11.57
N TRP A 248 -7.02 -8.86 11.42
CA TRP A 248 -8.05 -7.95 11.94
C TRP A 248 -9.40 -8.18 11.27
N LEU A 249 -9.41 -8.47 9.96
CA LEU A 249 -10.62 -8.68 9.17
C LEU A 249 -11.29 -10.03 9.48
N TYR A 250 -10.49 -11.02 9.89
CA TYR A 250 -10.97 -12.36 10.21
C TYR A 250 -11.95 -12.31 11.38
N GLY A 251 -13.19 -12.79 11.16
CA GLY A 251 -14.25 -12.82 12.17
C GLY A 251 -15.07 -11.52 12.29
N LYS A 252 -14.99 -10.62 11.31
CA LYS A 252 -15.83 -9.41 11.20
C LYS A 252 -17.13 -9.67 10.45
#